data_166b101ba8886de292325c0fedba367f
#
_entry.id   166b101ba8886de292325c0fedba367f
#
_cell.length_a   1.000
_cell.length_b   1.000
_cell.length_c   1.000
_cell.angle_alpha   90.00
_cell.angle_beta   90.00
_cell.angle_gamma   90.00
#
_symmetry.space_group_name_H-M   'P 1'
#
loop_
_entity.id
_entity.type
_entity.pdbx_description
1 polymer ?
#
loop_
_entity_poly.entity_id
_entity_poly.type
_entity_poly.pdbx_seq_one_letter_code
_entity_poly.pdbx_strand_id
1 'polypeptide(L)'
;MIGVPAEIKPGENRVAATPDSVRELIAHGHEVVVEAGAGAGSSLSDDEYRAAGARLVEAGDAWAADLVLKVKEPQPSEIGYLRPGLVLFSYLHLAAYPEVARALLAAGVTAFAYETVQLGDRTLPLLAPMSEVAGRLAPQVGAHFLEKGQGGRGILMGGAPGVRPARVVVIGAGNVGWNAAWISQGMEAEVFLIDRDVDRLRLVDQIHRGRIMTLASNRGVVERSVHNADLVIGAVLVAGGRAPIVVTEEMVASMKDGAVIVDVAVDQGGCVATTHETSHDAPVYELHGVLHYAVGNIPAAVPHTSTYALTNVTIPYAVEIATKGPREAVAQDAALATGLNTAMGSLANAAVAEALGLEAAAPSAILG
;
A
#
# COMPACT_ATOMS: atom_id res chain seq x y z
N MET A 1 16.66 -15.05 16.30
CA MET A 1 16.12 -15.75 15.12
C MET A 1 15.03 -14.89 14.50
N ILE A 2 14.98 -14.82 13.16
CA ILE A 2 13.96 -14.06 12.40
C ILE A 2 13.14 -15.06 11.61
N GLY A 3 11.81 -14.94 11.69
CA GLY A 3 10.86 -15.81 11.01
C GLY A 3 10.07 -15.06 9.93
N VAL A 4 9.89 -15.72 8.79
CA VAL A 4 9.10 -15.19 7.66
C VAL A 4 8.04 -16.24 7.29
N PRO A 5 6.84 -16.17 7.90
CA PRO A 5 5.74 -17.05 7.52
C PRO A 5 5.16 -16.66 6.16
N ALA A 6 4.45 -17.60 5.53
CA ALA A 6 3.65 -17.33 4.34
C ALA A 6 2.47 -16.41 4.68
N GLU A 7 2.06 -15.56 3.73
CA GLU A 7 0.82 -14.80 3.85
C GLU A 7 -0.38 -15.68 3.50
N ILE A 8 -1.36 -15.67 4.37
CA ILE A 8 -2.59 -16.48 4.23
C ILE A 8 -3.86 -15.66 4.03
N LYS A 9 -3.74 -14.32 4.02
CA LYS A 9 -4.85 -13.43 3.71
C LYS A 9 -5.27 -13.63 2.25
N PRO A 10 -6.57 -13.81 1.95
CA PRO A 10 -7.03 -14.01 0.58
C PRO A 10 -6.51 -12.91 -0.36
N GLY A 11 -5.95 -13.30 -1.51
CA GLY A 11 -5.39 -12.39 -2.50
C GLY A 11 -4.01 -11.80 -2.15
N GLU A 12 -3.41 -12.13 -1.01
CA GLU A 12 -2.06 -11.69 -0.66
C GLU A 12 -1.02 -12.73 -1.11
N ASN A 13 -0.17 -12.32 -2.05
CA ASN A 13 0.88 -13.15 -2.65
C ASN A 13 2.28 -12.59 -2.45
N ARG A 14 2.41 -11.47 -1.71
CA ARG A 14 3.70 -10.90 -1.33
C ARG A 14 4.31 -11.71 -0.20
N VAL A 15 5.60 -11.49 0.05
CA VAL A 15 6.34 -12.05 1.19
C VAL A 15 7.20 -10.97 1.84
N ALA A 16 7.40 -11.05 3.14
CA ALA A 16 8.05 -9.97 3.91
C ALA A 16 9.59 -9.95 3.80
N ALA A 17 10.21 -10.94 3.18
CA ALA A 17 11.64 -10.96 2.90
C ALA A 17 11.90 -11.66 1.55
N THR A 18 12.82 -11.11 0.75
CA THR A 18 13.35 -11.74 -0.46
C THR A 18 14.60 -12.58 -0.11
N PRO A 19 15.11 -13.43 -1.00
CA PRO A 19 16.41 -14.08 -0.82
C PRO A 19 17.55 -13.07 -0.55
N ASP A 20 17.52 -11.88 -1.16
CA ASP A 20 18.51 -10.83 -0.88
C ASP A 20 18.33 -10.24 0.52
N SER A 21 17.10 -10.07 0.97
CA SER A 21 16.78 -9.69 2.35
C SER A 21 17.33 -10.70 3.36
N VAL A 22 17.20 -11.99 3.05
CA VAL A 22 17.74 -13.07 3.90
C VAL A 22 19.27 -12.96 4.01
N ARG A 23 19.97 -12.75 2.89
CA ARG A 23 21.43 -12.57 2.89
C ARG A 23 21.85 -11.38 3.77
N GLU A 24 21.12 -10.27 3.67
CA GLU A 24 21.38 -9.07 4.48
C GLU A 24 21.18 -9.34 5.97
N LEU A 25 20.08 -9.97 6.36
CA LEU A 25 19.82 -10.34 7.76
C LEU A 25 20.89 -11.29 8.32
N ILE A 26 21.32 -12.28 7.52
CA ILE A 26 22.39 -13.22 7.92
C ILE A 26 23.74 -12.51 8.03
N ALA A 27 24.06 -11.57 7.14
CA ALA A 27 25.27 -10.77 7.20
C ALA A 27 25.37 -9.94 8.49
N HIS A 28 24.22 -9.58 9.09
CA HIS A 28 24.12 -8.92 10.40
C HIS A 28 24.09 -9.91 11.58
N GLY A 29 24.34 -11.19 11.34
CA GLY A 29 24.49 -12.22 12.38
C GLY A 29 23.19 -12.89 12.83
N HIS A 30 22.10 -12.74 12.09
CA HIS A 30 20.80 -13.31 12.43
C HIS A 30 20.56 -14.66 11.74
N GLU A 31 20.02 -15.63 12.45
CA GLU A 31 19.45 -16.83 11.85
C GLU A 31 18.08 -16.47 11.25
N VAL A 32 17.82 -16.90 10.00
CA VAL A 32 16.59 -16.65 9.30
C VAL A 32 15.90 -17.97 8.94
N VAL A 33 14.63 -18.09 9.32
CA VAL A 33 13.75 -19.21 8.94
C VAL A 33 12.62 -18.68 8.08
N VAL A 34 12.32 -19.39 6.99
CA VAL A 34 11.26 -19.02 6.04
C VAL A 34 10.30 -20.20 5.94
N GLU A 35 9.01 -19.95 6.01
CA GLU A 35 8.02 -21.00 5.78
C GLU A 35 8.12 -21.51 4.33
N ALA A 36 8.12 -22.83 4.17
CA ALA A 36 8.19 -23.46 2.86
C ALA A 36 7.04 -22.96 1.95
N GLY A 37 7.39 -22.51 0.74
CA GLY A 37 6.44 -21.94 -0.21
C GLY A 37 6.06 -20.47 0.02
N ALA A 38 6.54 -19.80 1.07
CA ALA A 38 6.17 -18.42 1.39
C ALA A 38 6.43 -17.42 0.23
N GLY A 39 7.48 -17.64 -0.56
CA GLY A 39 7.84 -16.76 -1.68
C GLY A 39 7.14 -17.11 -3.01
N ALA A 40 6.44 -18.24 -3.09
CA ALA A 40 5.93 -18.77 -4.36
C ALA A 40 5.01 -17.78 -5.10
N GLY A 41 4.13 -17.10 -4.37
CA GLY A 41 3.23 -16.06 -4.92
C GLY A 41 3.97 -14.86 -5.53
N SER A 42 5.20 -14.60 -5.08
CA SER A 42 6.08 -13.54 -5.60
C SER A 42 7.13 -14.05 -6.60
N SER A 43 7.00 -15.28 -7.09
CA SER A 43 7.96 -15.95 -7.98
C SER A 43 9.35 -16.09 -7.37
N LEU A 44 9.43 -16.32 -6.06
CA LEU A 44 10.64 -16.59 -5.30
C LEU A 44 10.57 -18.04 -4.80
N SER A 45 11.49 -18.87 -5.25
CA SER A 45 11.49 -20.30 -4.95
C SER A 45 12.14 -20.62 -3.61
N ASP A 46 11.76 -21.75 -3.04
CA ASP A 46 12.38 -22.31 -1.85
C ASP A 46 13.90 -22.53 -2.00
N ASP A 47 14.33 -22.89 -3.22
CA ASP A 47 15.76 -23.11 -3.50
C ASP A 47 16.56 -21.80 -3.47
N GLU A 48 15.97 -20.67 -3.91
CA GLU A 48 16.59 -19.35 -3.78
C GLU A 48 16.74 -18.94 -2.32
N TYR A 49 15.77 -19.24 -1.47
CA TYR A 49 15.86 -19.00 -0.03
C TYR A 49 16.93 -19.88 0.63
N ARG A 50 17.02 -21.18 0.28
CA ARG A 50 18.09 -22.08 0.76
C ARG A 50 19.46 -21.56 0.31
N ALA A 51 19.60 -21.16 -0.96
CA ALA A 51 20.83 -20.60 -1.50
C ALA A 51 21.23 -19.27 -0.84
N ALA A 52 20.26 -18.52 -0.32
CA ALA A 52 20.48 -17.32 0.47
C ALA A 52 20.89 -17.59 1.93
N GLY A 53 20.79 -18.85 2.39
CA GLY A 53 21.16 -19.29 3.73
C GLY A 53 19.98 -19.43 4.70
N ALA A 54 18.74 -19.25 4.27
CA ALA A 54 17.57 -19.49 5.10
C ALA A 54 17.34 -21.00 5.33
N ARG A 55 16.84 -21.32 6.51
CA ARG A 55 16.29 -22.65 6.80
C ARG A 55 14.78 -22.64 6.49
N LEU A 56 14.35 -23.55 5.64
CA LEU A 56 12.92 -23.73 5.38
C LEU A 56 12.27 -24.53 6.49
N VAL A 57 11.10 -24.08 6.90
CA VAL A 57 10.36 -24.60 8.07
C VAL A 57 8.84 -24.65 7.79
N GLU A 58 8.09 -25.25 8.71
CA GLU A 58 6.64 -25.15 8.76
C GLU A 58 6.20 -23.82 9.40
N ALA A 59 4.94 -23.43 9.19
CA ALA A 59 4.37 -22.18 9.70
C ALA A 59 4.65 -21.96 11.21
N GLY A 60 4.40 -22.99 12.03
CA GLY A 60 4.61 -22.90 13.49
C GLY A 60 6.05 -22.57 13.89
N ASP A 61 7.03 -23.12 13.17
CA ASP A 61 8.45 -22.84 13.43
C ASP A 61 8.86 -21.45 12.98
N ALA A 62 8.28 -20.94 11.87
CA ALA A 62 8.48 -19.55 11.43
C ALA A 62 7.93 -18.57 12.48
N TRP A 63 6.76 -18.84 13.04
CA TRP A 63 6.15 -18.05 14.11
C TRP A 63 6.85 -18.21 15.48
N ALA A 64 7.64 -19.28 15.69
CA ALA A 64 8.43 -19.49 16.91
C ALA A 64 9.67 -18.58 17.00
N ALA A 65 9.99 -17.82 15.96
CA ALA A 65 11.10 -16.86 15.94
C ALA A 65 10.88 -15.68 16.91
N ASP A 66 11.97 -15.01 17.31
CA ASP A 66 11.91 -13.85 18.21
C ASP A 66 11.33 -12.61 17.51
N LEU A 67 11.69 -12.42 16.23
CA LEU A 67 11.13 -11.40 15.34
C LEU A 67 10.45 -12.08 14.16
N VAL A 68 9.17 -11.78 13.96
CA VAL A 68 8.40 -12.25 12.80
C VAL A 68 8.16 -11.08 11.85
N LEU A 69 8.52 -11.29 10.59
CA LEU A 69 8.28 -10.35 9.51
C LEU A 69 7.08 -10.82 8.68
N LYS A 70 6.07 -10.00 8.55
CA LYS A 70 4.89 -10.25 7.70
C LYS A 70 4.60 -9.06 6.79
N VAL A 71 3.80 -9.29 5.77
CA VAL A 71 3.25 -8.20 4.94
C VAL A 71 1.94 -7.69 5.55
N LYS A 72 1.04 -8.58 5.95
CA LYS A 72 -0.28 -8.23 6.50
C LYS A 72 -0.42 -8.60 7.95
N GLU A 73 -1.44 -8.03 8.59
CA GLU A 73 -1.85 -8.32 9.95
C GLU A 73 -2.07 -9.82 10.17
N PRO A 74 -1.84 -10.35 11.39
CA PRO A 74 -2.15 -11.73 11.72
C PRO A 74 -3.62 -12.06 11.41
N GLN A 75 -3.84 -13.15 10.69
CA GLN A 75 -5.16 -13.66 10.36
C GLN A 75 -5.72 -14.48 11.52
N PRO A 76 -7.05 -14.74 11.59
CA PRO A 76 -7.66 -15.47 12.72
C PRO A 76 -6.99 -16.80 13.07
N SER A 77 -6.53 -17.57 12.09
CA SER A 77 -5.81 -18.83 12.31
C SER A 77 -4.39 -18.66 12.84
N GLU A 78 -3.81 -17.47 12.72
CA GLU A 78 -2.45 -17.14 13.20
C GLU A 78 -2.43 -16.59 14.63
N ILE A 79 -3.61 -16.20 15.18
CA ILE A 79 -3.71 -15.62 16.53
C ILE A 79 -3.16 -16.57 17.59
N GLY A 80 -3.27 -17.90 17.37
CA GLY A 80 -2.72 -18.91 18.27
C GLY A 80 -1.19 -18.93 18.39
N TYR A 81 -0.46 -18.30 17.48
CA TYR A 81 1.00 -18.15 17.51
C TYR A 81 1.46 -16.92 18.31
N LEU A 82 0.56 -16.00 18.63
CA LEU A 82 0.90 -14.80 19.40
C LEU A 82 1.29 -15.18 20.84
N ARG A 83 2.39 -14.66 21.34
CA ARG A 83 2.92 -14.97 22.66
C ARG A 83 3.70 -13.80 23.25
N PRO A 84 3.91 -13.76 24.57
CA PRO A 84 4.80 -12.80 25.21
C PRO A 84 6.22 -12.94 24.66
N GLY A 85 6.88 -11.82 24.45
CA GLY A 85 8.27 -11.77 23.92
C GLY A 85 8.36 -11.85 22.39
N LEU A 86 7.26 -12.16 21.68
CA LEU A 86 7.22 -12.05 20.21
C LEU A 86 7.33 -10.59 19.79
N VAL A 87 8.22 -10.32 18.84
CA VAL A 87 8.28 -9.06 18.11
C VAL A 87 7.66 -9.29 16.73
N LEU A 88 6.69 -8.47 16.35
CA LEU A 88 6.04 -8.55 15.05
C LEU A 88 6.28 -7.25 14.27
N PHE A 89 6.68 -7.32 13.00
CA PHE A 89 6.88 -6.18 12.13
C PHE A 89 6.12 -6.40 10.81
N SER A 90 5.07 -5.62 10.57
CA SER A 90 4.09 -5.86 9.50
C SER A 90 3.22 -4.63 9.26
N TYR A 91 2.44 -4.59 8.16
CA TYR A 91 1.23 -3.77 8.13
C TYR A 91 0.20 -4.36 9.08
N LEU A 92 -0.31 -3.57 10.00
CA LEU A 92 -1.25 -4.02 11.04
C LEU A 92 -2.65 -3.43 10.89
N HIS A 93 -2.74 -2.19 10.46
CA HIS A 93 -4.02 -1.45 10.27
C HIS A 93 -4.98 -1.58 11.47
N LEU A 94 -4.46 -1.50 12.71
CA LEU A 94 -5.20 -1.84 13.95
C LEU A 94 -6.48 -1.03 14.14
N ALA A 95 -6.56 0.18 13.62
CA ALA A 95 -7.79 0.98 13.64
C ALA A 95 -8.94 0.31 12.82
N ALA A 96 -8.59 -0.42 11.75
CA ALA A 96 -9.55 -1.14 10.92
C ALA A 96 -9.80 -2.58 11.43
N TYR A 97 -8.86 -3.16 12.20
CA TYR A 97 -8.92 -4.52 12.71
C TYR A 97 -8.83 -4.57 14.25
N PRO A 98 -9.90 -4.11 14.97
CA PRO A 98 -9.89 -4.06 16.45
C PRO A 98 -9.67 -5.41 17.13
N GLU A 99 -10.07 -6.51 16.50
CA GLU A 99 -9.86 -7.88 17.00
C GLU A 99 -8.38 -8.25 16.99
N VAL A 100 -7.62 -7.85 15.96
CA VAL A 100 -6.16 -8.05 15.91
C VAL A 100 -5.49 -7.24 17.01
N ALA A 101 -5.90 -5.98 17.19
CA ALA A 101 -5.37 -5.15 18.27
C ALA A 101 -5.57 -5.79 19.65
N ARG A 102 -6.79 -6.29 19.94
CA ARG A 102 -7.09 -6.99 21.20
C ARG A 102 -6.25 -8.25 21.37
N ALA A 103 -6.05 -9.02 20.30
CA ALA A 103 -5.24 -10.24 20.35
C ALA A 103 -3.76 -9.94 20.65
N LEU A 104 -3.18 -8.93 20.00
CA LEU A 104 -1.80 -8.48 20.24
C LEU A 104 -1.60 -7.98 21.68
N LEU A 105 -2.56 -7.19 22.19
CA LEU A 105 -2.54 -6.69 23.57
C LEU A 105 -2.66 -7.83 24.58
N ALA A 106 -3.61 -8.75 24.39
CA ALA A 106 -3.82 -9.88 25.29
C ALA A 106 -2.63 -10.83 25.34
N ALA A 107 -1.92 -11.02 24.21
CA ALA A 107 -0.73 -11.85 24.11
C ALA A 107 0.56 -11.11 24.53
N GLY A 108 0.52 -9.82 24.83
CA GLY A 108 1.68 -9.03 25.21
C GLY A 108 2.74 -8.89 24.10
N VAL A 109 2.33 -8.95 22.83
CA VAL A 109 3.21 -8.85 21.66
C VAL A 109 3.77 -7.44 21.52
N THR A 110 5.05 -7.32 21.18
CA THR A 110 5.66 -6.06 20.74
C THR A 110 5.47 -5.94 19.23
N ALA A 111 4.58 -5.08 18.78
CA ALA A 111 4.23 -4.98 17.36
C ALA A 111 4.57 -3.59 16.80
N PHE A 112 5.36 -3.60 15.73
CA PHE A 112 5.67 -2.44 14.91
C PHE A 112 4.83 -2.48 13.63
N ALA A 113 4.14 -1.38 13.34
CA ALA A 113 3.33 -1.26 12.13
C ALA A 113 4.09 -0.45 11.07
N TYR A 114 4.23 -1.00 9.87
CA TYR A 114 4.87 -0.33 8.73
C TYR A 114 4.22 1.03 8.43
N GLU A 115 2.89 1.08 8.46
CA GLU A 115 2.12 2.27 8.13
C GLU A 115 2.21 3.40 9.14
N THR A 116 2.75 3.15 10.33
CA THR A 116 2.90 4.18 11.37
C THR A 116 4.36 4.62 11.57
N VAL A 117 5.33 3.97 10.93
CA VAL A 117 6.71 4.47 10.90
C VAL A 117 6.73 5.79 10.16
N GLN A 118 7.08 6.88 10.87
CA GLN A 118 7.00 8.24 10.34
C GLN A 118 8.29 9.01 10.61
N LEU A 119 8.82 9.65 9.56
CA LEU A 119 9.98 10.53 9.65
C LEU A 119 9.60 11.90 10.22
N GLY A 120 10.59 12.69 10.61
CA GLY A 120 10.37 14.02 11.19
C GLY A 120 9.66 15.02 10.26
N ASP A 121 9.73 14.84 8.95
CA ASP A 121 9.00 15.60 7.92
C ASP A 121 7.58 15.06 7.66
N ARG A 122 7.12 14.10 8.47
CA ARG A 122 5.85 13.37 8.37
C ARG A 122 5.74 12.41 7.18
N THR A 123 6.82 12.13 6.49
CA THR A 123 6.86 11.08 5.46
C THR A 123 6.67 9.71 6.11
N LEU A 124 5.93 8.83 5.42
CA LEU A 124 5.70 7.44 5.82
C LEU A 124 6.54 6.53 4.89
N PRO A 125 7.82 6.30 5.22
CA PRO A 125 8.78 5.68 4.31
C PRO A 125 8.43 4.22 3.96
N LEU A 126 7.74 3.51 4.84
CA LEU A 126 7.38 2.10 4.61
C LEU A 126 6.03 1.95 3.90
N LEU A 127 5.20 3.01 3.87
CA LEU A 127 3.94 3.04 3.12
C LEU A 127 4.15 3.57 1.68
N ALA A 128 5.12 4.46 1.48
CA ALA A 128 5.37 5.11 0.20
C ALA A 128 5.54 4.12 -0.98
N PRO A 129 6.33 3.01 -0.87
CA PRO A 129 6.50 2.09 -1.99
C PRO A 129 5.21 1.45 -2.47
N MET A 130 4.29 1.13 -1.56
CA MET A 130 2.99 0.56 -1.96
C MET A 130 2.12 1.59 -2.67
N SER A 131 2.18 2.84 -2.24
CA SER A 131 1.52 3.95 -2.93
C SER A 131 2.10 4.19 -4.33
N GLU A 132 3.42 4.04 -4.49
CA GLU A 132 4.11 4.16 -5.78
C GLU A 132 3.71 3.01 -6.71
N VAL A 133 3.72 1.77 -6.23
CA VAL A 133 3.28 0.61 -7.02
C VAL A 133 1.82 0.76 -7.44
N ALA A 134 0.92 1.12 -6.51
CA ALA A 134 -0.49 1.34 -6.83
C ALA A 134 -0.68 2.43 -7.89
N GLY A 135 0.03 3.56 -7.75
CA GLY A 135 0.00 4.64 -8.72
C GLY A 135 0.50 4.22 -10.11
N ARG A 136 1.57 3.43 -10.17
CA ARG A 136 2.13 2.93 -11.44
C ARG A 136 1.23 1.88 -12.10
N LEU A 137 0.56 1.06 -11.30
CA LEU A 137 -0.35 0.03 -11.81
C LEU A 137 -1.68 0.59 -12.33
N ALA A 138 -2.18 1.69 -11.74
CA ALA A 138 -3.47 2.26 -12.11
C ALA A 138 -3.61 2.60 -13.62
N PRO A 139 -2.63 3.23 -14.30
CA PRO A 139 -2.70 3.45 -15.75
C PRO A 139 -2.66 2.16 -16.57
N GLN A 140 -1.89 1.15 -16.12
CA GLN A 140 -1.81 -0.16 -16.79
C GLN A 140 -3.17 -0.86 -16.78
N VAL A 141 -3.82 -0.88 -15.62
CA VAL A 141 -5.19 -1.40 -15.45
C VAL A 141 -6.19 -0.58 -16.25
N GLY A 142 -6.11 0.74 -16.17
CA GLY A 142 -6.98 1.64 -16.94
C GLY A 142 -6.86 1.40 -18.45
N ALA A 143 -5.65 1.22 -18.97
CA ALA A 143 -5.40 0.92 -20.38
C ALA A 143 -6.04 -0.42 -20.80
N HIS A 144 -5.92 -1.45 -19.95
CA HIS A 144 -6.52 -2.76 -20.20
C HIS A 144 -8.05 -2.67 -20.29
N PHE A 145 -8.69 -2.00 -19.33
CA PHE A 145 -10.15 -1.87 -19.34
C PHE A 145 -10.68 -0.86 -20.35
N LEU A 146 -9.86 0.00 -20.98
CA LEU A 146 -10.25 0.81 -22.13
C LEU A 146 -10.39 -0.01 -23.40
N GLU A 147 -9.88 -1.24 -23.47
CA GLU A 147 -10.01 -2.15 -24.61
C GLU A 147 -11.48 -2.57 -24.80
N LYS A 148 -11.91 -2.68 -26.08
CA LYS A 148 -13.30 -3.05 -26.39
C LYS A 148 -13.68 -4.42 -25.85
N GLY A 149 -12.75 -5.37 -25.87
CA GLY A 149 -12.96 -6.72 -25.35
C GLY A 149 -13.19 -6.81 -23.85
N GLN A 150 -12.81 -5.75 -23.10
CA GLN A 150 -12.96 -5.63 -21.64
C GLN A 150 -14.19 -4.78 -21.24
N GLY A 151 -15.02 -4.39 -22.21
CA GLY A 151 -16.17 -3.52 -21.97
C GLY A 151 -15.89 -2.03 -22.21
N GLY A 152 -14.63 -1.64 -22.38
CA GLY A 152 -14.21 -0.27 -22.62
C GLY A 152 -14.62 0.25 -24.00
N ARG A 153 -14.37 1.54 -24.20
CA ARG A 153 -14.75 2.24 -25.43
C ARG A 153 -13.80 2.01 -26.60
N GLY A 154 -12.77 1.16 -26.48
CA GLY A 154 -11.81 0.84 -27.53
C GLY A 154 -10.82 1.98 -27.81
N ILE A 155 -10.27 2.61 -26.78
CA ILE A 155 -9.30 3.70 -26.85
C ILE A 155 -7.92 3.18 -26.50
N LEU A 156 -6.93 3.50 -27.36
CA LEU A 156 -5.52 3.25 -27.08
C LEU A 156 -4.93 4.45 -26.32
N MET A 157 -4.18 4.20 -25.24
CA MET A 157 -3.64 5.23 -24.36
C MET A 157 -2.84 6.29 -25.12
N GLY A 158 -1.87 5.88 -25.95
CA GLY A 158 -1.02 6.79 -26.72
C GLY A 158 -1.63 7.26 -28.06
N GLY A 159 -2.84 6.84 -28.40
CA GLY A 159 -3.41 7.11 -29.73
C GLY A 159 -2.61 6.44 -30.85
N ALA A 160 -2.63 7.05 -32.03
CA ALA A 160 -1.88 6.61 -33.20
C ALA A 160 -1.60 7.82 -34.11
N PRO A 161 -0.68 7.74 -35.09
CA PRO A 161 -0.47 8.85 -36.03
C PRO A 161 -1.78 9.31 -36.66
N GLY A 162 -2.13 10.61 -36.43
CA GLY A 162 -3.39 11.20 -36.87
C GLY A 162 -4.60 10.95 -35.94
N VAL A 163 -4.44 10.21 -34.85
CA VAL A 163 -5.49 9.91 -33.87
C VAL A 163 -5.06 10.40 -32.49
N ARG A 164 -5.95 11.13 -31.81
CA ARG A 164 -5.67 11.65 -30.47
C ARG A 164 -5.45 10.52 -29.45
N PRO A 165 -4.54 10.70 -28.48
CA PRO A 165 -4.38 9.79 -27.34
C PRO A 165 -5.61 9.85 -26.41
N ALA A 166 -5.67 8.89 -25.49
CA ALA A 166 -6.63 8.90 -24.39
C ALA A 166 -6.39 10.11 -23.49
N ARG A 167 -7.49 10.66 -23.00
CA ARG A 167 -7.46 11.69 -21.97
C ARG A 167 -7.54 11.06 -20.59
N VAL A 168 -6.46 11.18 -19.83
CA VAL A 168 -6.33 10.68 -18.46
C VAL A 168 -6.44 11.84 -17.48
N VAL A 169 -7.35 11.72 -16.52
CA VAL A 169 -7.52 12.68 -15.43
C VAL A 169 -7.15 12.01 -14.12
N VAL A 170 -6.12 12.52 -13.47
CA VAL A 170 -5.66 12.05 -12.16
C VAL A 170 -6.07 13.06 -11.10
N ILE A 171 -6.76 12.60 -10.06
CA ILE A 171 -7.26 13.44 -8.97
C ILE A 171 -6.48 13.14 -7.70
N GLY A 172 -5.65 14.10 -7.27
CA GLY A 172 -4.69 14.02 -6.19
C GLY A 172 -3.25 13.92 -6.70
N ALA A 173 -2.37 14.83 -6.26
CA ALA A 173 -0.94 14.87 -6.60
C ALA A 173 -0.04 14.34 -5.46
N GLY A 174 -0.54 13.38 -4.69
CA GLY A 174 0.24 12.60 -3.71
C GLY A 174 1.09 11.53 -4.42
N ASN A 175 1.74 10.63 -3.63
CA ASN A 175 2.58 9.56 -4.17
C ASN A 175 1.86 8.71 -5.22
N VAL A 176 0.62 8.31 -4.96
CA VAL A 176 -0.20 7.55 -5.90
C VAL A 176 -0.44 8.33 -7.20
N GLY A 177 -1.01 9.53 -7.08
CA GLY A 177 -1.44 10.29 -8.26
C GLY A 177 -0.28 10.80 -9.10
N TRP A 178 0.83 11.21 -8.49
CA TRP A 178 2.01 11.60 -9.25
C TRP A 178 2.57 10.42 -10.06
N ASN A 179 2.71 9.24 -9.44
CA ASN A 179 3.15 8.04 -10.18
C ASN A 179 2.17 7.64 -11.28
N ALA A 180 0.86 7.74 -11.03
CA ALA A 180 -0.16 7.48 -12.05
C ALA A 180 -0.06 8.45 -13.23
N ALA A 181 0.09 9.75 -12.95
CA ALA A 181 0.26 10.76 -13.99
C ALA A 181 1.56 10.55 -14.80
N TRP A 182 2.65 10.20 -14.10
CA TRP A 182 3.94 9.94 -14.76
C TRP A 182 3.88 8.73 -15.70
N ILE A 183 3.33 7.60 -15.24
CA ILE A 183 3.20 6.41 -16.10
C ILE A 183 2.23 6.67 -17.25
N SER A 184 1.09 7.34 -17.00
CA SER A 184 0.16 7.72 -18.07
C SER A 184 0.83 8.59 -19.15
N GLN A 185 1.66 9.55 -18.73
CA GLN A 185 2.45 10.38 -19.63
C GLN A 185 3.51 9.56 -20.40
N GLY A 186 4.14 8.56 -19.75
CA GLY A 186 5.05 7.61 -20.39
C GLY A 186 4.36 6.71 -21.42
N MET A 187 3.06 6.48 -21.28
CA MET A 187 2.20 5.81 -22.28
C MET A 187 1.66 6.76 -23.36
N GLU A 188 2.18 8.00 -23.40
CA GLU A 188 1.83 9.04 -24.37
C GLU A 188 0.39 9.54 -24.29
N ALA A 189 -0.30 9.37 -23.16
CA ALA A 189 -1.64 9.90 -22.94
C ALA A 189 -1.63 11.43 -22.78
N GLU A 190 -2.80 12.06 -23.03
CA GLU A 190 -3.06 13.45 -22.67
C GLU A 190 -3.41 13.50 -21.16
N VAL A 191 -2.47 13.92 -20.31
CA VAL A 191 -2.59 13.78 -18.85
C VAL A 191 -2.92 15.11 -18.17
N PHE A 192 -3.97 15.09 -17.32
CA PHE A 192 -4.37 16.17 -16.42
C PHE A 192 -4.23 15.72 -14.99
N LEU A 193 -3.44 16.41 -14.18
CA LEU A 193 -3.27 16.17 -12.75
C LEU A 193 -3.93 17.30 -11.97
N ILE A 194 -4.86 16.95 -11.09
CA ILE A 194 -5.68 17.89 -10.33
C ILE A 194 -5.36 17.75 -8.84
N ASP A 195 -4.97 18.83 -8.20
CA ASP A 195 -4.78 18.87 -6.73
C ASP A 195 -5.18 20.25 -6.18
N ARG A 196 -5.48 20.31 -4.88
CA ARG A 196 -5.69 21.56 -4.15
C ARG A 196 -4.38 22.24 -3.76
N ASP A 197 -3.30 21.47 -3.63
CA ASP A 197 -1.97 21.93 -3.23
C ASP A 197 -1.18 22.41 -4.46
N VAL A 198 -1.13 23.74 -4.63
CA VAL A 198 -0.46 24.38 -5.77
C VAL A 198 1.05 24.18 -5.72
N ASP A 199 1.66 23.98 -4.55
CA ASP A 199 3.10 23.76 -4.45
C ASP A 199 3.48 22.38 -4.99
N ARG A 200 2.66 21.36 -4.73
CA ARG A 200 2.79 20.04 -5.36
C ARG A 200 2.63 20.13 -6.89
N LEU A 201 1.61 20.84 -7.35
CA LEU A 201 1.39 21.05 -8.79
C LEU A 201 2.59 21.75 -9.46
N ARG A 202 3.17 22.76 -8.80
CA ARG A 202 4.38 23.46 -9.28
C ARG A 202 5.57 22.50 -9.39
N LEU A 203 5.77 21.62 -8.41
CA LEU A 203 6.84 20.64 -8.45
C LEU A 203 6.67 19.65 -9.62
N VAL A 204 5.45 19.16 -9.83
CA VAL A 204 5.13 18.27 -10.95
C VAL A 204 5.37 18.98 -12.29
N ASP A 205 4.91 20.22 -12.46
CA ASP A 205 5.08 21.00 -13.68
C ASP A 205 6.58 21.20 -14.02
N GLN A 206 7.39 21.55 -13.02
CA GLN A 206 8.83 21.74 -13.19
C GLN A 206 9.55 20.45 -13.61
N ILE A 207 9.22 19.31 -12.96
CA ILE A 207 9.88 18.03 -13.24
C ILE A 207 9.46 17.50 -14.61
N HIS A 208 8.18 17.56 -14.94
CA HIS A 208 7.63 17.00 -16.18
C HIS A 208 7.62 18.01 -17.34
N ARG A 209 8.06 19.26 -17.11
CA ARG A 209 8.24 20.29 -18.14
C ARG A 209 6.97 20.52 -18.98
N GLY A 210 5.81 20.61 -18.33
CA GLY A 210 4.52 20.83 -18.96
C GLY A 210 3.94 19.64 -19.73
N ARG A 211 4.56 18.45 -19.68
CA ARG A 211 3.98 17.24 -20.30
C ARG A 211 2.80 16.65 -19.52
N ILE A 212 2.68 17.01 -18.25
CA ILE A 212 1.52 16.75 -17.40
C ILE A 212 0.87 18.11 -17.18
N MET A 213 -0.37 18.28 -17.61
CA MET A 213 -1.14 19.50 -17.38
C MET A 213 -1.62 19.54 -15.95
N THR A 214 -1.16 20.49 -15.17
CA THR A 214 -1.52 20.66 -13.77
C THR A 214 -2.68 21.63 -13.61
N LEU A 215 -3.69 21.28 -12.82
CA LEU A 215 -4.89 22.08 -12.58
C LEU A 215 -5.19 22.21 -11.09
N ALA A 216 -5.45 23.42 -10.62
CA ALA A 216 -5.90 23.64 -9.26
C ALA A 216 -7.34 23.13 -9.08
N SER A 217 -7.54 22.32 -8.04
CA SER A 217 -8.80 21.65 -7.77
C SER A 217 -9.89 22.63 -7.35
N ASN A 218 -10.97 22.63 -8.10
CA ASN A 218 -12.27 23.17 -7.70
C ASN A 218 -13.38 22.39 -8.43
N ARG A 219 -14.62 22.50 -7.97
CA ARG A 219 -15.75 21.74 -8.52
C ARG A 219 -15.86 21.82 -10.04
N GLY A 220 -15.81 23.02 -10.60
CA GLY A 220 -15.97 23.21 -12.06
C GLY A 220 -14.80 22.66 -12.88
N VAL A 221 -13.56 22.69 -12.34
CA VAL A 221 -12.40 22.06 -12.99
C VAL A 221 -12.55 20.55 -12.99
N VAL A 222 -12.91 19.94 -11.84
CA VAL A 222 -13.12 18.49 -11.73
C VAL A 222 -14.22 18.04 -12.68
N GLU A 223 -15.39 18.70 -12.65
CA GLU A 223 -16.54 18.39 -13.48
C GLU A 223 -16.21 18.39 -14.99
N ARG A 224 -15.60 19.47 -15.49
CA ARG A 224 -15.19 19.56 -16.90
C ARG A 224 -14.14 18.53 -17.29
N SER A 225 -13.21 18.23 -16.38
CA SER A 225 -12.15 17.27 -16.64
C SER A 225 -12.69 15.85 -16.70
N VAL A 226 -13.52 15.45 -15.73
CA VAL A 226 -14.16 14.12 -15.64
C VAL A 226 -15.08 13.88 -16.85
N HIS A 227 -15.94 14.86 -17.22
CA HIS A 227 -16.81 14.77 -18.40
C HIS A 227 -16.05 14.42 -19.68
N ASN A 228 -14.84 14.96 -19.86
CA ASN A 228 -14.05 14.77 -21.07
C ASN A 228 -13.06 13.60 -20.98
N ALA A 229 -12.92 12.95 -19.81
CA ALA A 229 -11.98 11.87 -19.59
C ALA A 229 -12.35 10.58 -20.35
N ASP A 230 -11.33 9.83 -20.73
CA ASP A 230 -11.44 8.44 -21.13
C ASP A 230 -11.05 7.52 -19.95
N LEU A 231 -10.13 7.99 -19.09
CA LEU A 231 -9.72 7.35 -17.85
C LEU A 231 -9.66 8.38 -16.72
N VAL A 232 -10.31 8.09 -15.60
CA VAL A 232 -10.18 8.84 -14.34
C VAL A 232 -9.46 7.98 -13.32
N ILE A 233 -8.43 8.52 -12.67
CA ILE A 233 -7.70 7.84 -11.58
C ILE A 233 -7.90 8.64 -10.30
N GLY A 234 -8.63 8.06 -9.36
CA GLY A 234 -8.85 8.59 -8.02
C GLY A 234 -7.66 8.27 -7.10
N ALA A 235 -6.96 9.30 -6.63
CA ALA A 235 -5.73 9.19 -5.84
C ALA A 235 -5.70 10.16 -4.64
N VAL A 236 -6.87 10.52 -4.12
CA VAL A 236 -6.99 11.40 -2.95
C VAL A 236 -6.94 10.57 -1.69
N LEU A 237 -5.92 10.81 -0.87
CA LEU A 237 -5.71 10.13 0.39
C LEU A 237 -5.67 11.15 1.52
N VAL A 238 -6.32 10.83 2.64
CA VAL A 238 -6.22 11.57 3.89
C VAL A 238 -5.59 10.65 4.94
N ALA A 239 -4.42 11.03 5.42
CA ALA A 239 -3.71 10.23 6.42
C ALA A 239 -4.59 10.03 7.67
N GLY A 240 -4.87 8.77 8.02
CA GLY A 240 -5.68 8.41 9.19
C GLY A 240 -7.18 8.73 9.09
N GLY A 241 -7.68 9.13 7.91
CA GLY A 241 -9.07 9.52 7.72
C GLY A 241 -9.70 8.96 6.44
N ARG A 242 -11.01 9.15 6.31
CA ARG A 242 -11.74 8.79 5.09
C ARG A 242 -11.45 9.81 3.98
N ALA A 243 -11.24 9.33 2.76
CA ALA A 243 -11.10 10.18 1.58
C ALA A 243 -12.39 11.02 1.36
N PRO A 244 -12.28 12.33 1.05
CA PRO A 244 -13.45 13.11 0.67
C PRO A 244 -13.93 12.69 -0.72
N ILE A 245 -15.24 12.70 -0.95
CA ILE A 245 -15.80 12.55 -2.29
C ILE A 245 -15.47 13.79 -3.12
N VAL A 246 -14.72 13.60 -4.18
CA VAL A 246 -14.30 14.65 -5.13
C VAL A 246 -15.06 14.53 -6.45
N VAL A 247 -15.34 13.30 -6.90
CA VAL A 247 -16.13 13.02 -8.10
C VAL A 247 -17.53 12.58 -7.65
N THR A 248 -18.54 13.37 -7.99
CA THR A 248 -19.94 13.04 -7.64
C THR A 248 -20.54 12.05 -8.63
N GLU A 249 -21.68 11.46 -8.29
CA GLU A 249 -22.40 10.55 -9.19
C GLU A 249 -22.84 11.23 -10.47
N GLU A 250 -23.28 12.50 -10.41
CA GLU A 250 -23.66 13.27 -11.60
C GLU A 250 -22.45 13.49 -12.54
N MET A 251 -21.25 13.68 -11.99
CA MET A 251 -20.03 13.79 -12.80
C MET A 251 -19.74 12.46 -13.50
N VAL A 252 -19.88 11.32 -12.80
CA VAL A 252 -19.72 9.99 -13.39
C VAL A 252 -20.74 9.75 -14.49
N ALA A 253 -22.01 10.05 -14.25
CA ALA A 253 -23.08 9.90 -15.24
C ALA A 253 -22.90 10.80 -16.48
N SER A 254 -22.07 11.85 -16.39
CA SER A 254 -21.72 12.71 -17.52
C SER A 254 -20.51 12.22 -18.33
N MET A 255 -19.82 11.18 -17.89
CA MET A 255 -18.68 10.61 -18.61
C MET A 255 -19.12 9.94 -19.91
N LYS A 256 -18.14 9.62 -20.74
CA LYS A 256 -18.38 8.91 -22.00
C LYS A 256 -18.66 7.44 -21.73
N ASP A 257 -19.57 6.83 -22.48
CA ASP A 257 -19.83 5.39 -22.43
C ASP A 257 -18.53 4.59 -22.68
N GLY A 258 -18.28 3.59 -21.84
CA GLY A 258 -17.06 2.77 -21.86
C GLY A 258 -15.80 3.49 -21.38
N ALA A 259 -15.92 4.67 -20.76
CA ALA A 259 -14.82 5.26 -19.99
C ALA A 259 -14.54 4.43 -18.76
N VAL A 260 -13.34 4.61 -18.17
CA VAL A 260 -12.89 3.82 -17.03
C VAL A 260 -12.58 4.73 -15.84
N ILE A 261 -12.96 4.29 -14.66
CA ILE A 261 -12.55 4.86 -13.37
C ILE A 261 -11.69 3.84 -12.65
N VAL A 262 -10.51 4.25 -12.19
CA VAL A 262 -9.66 3.49 -11.27
C VAL A 262 -9.58 4.27 -9.95
N ASP A 263 -10.29 3.83 -8.91
CA ASP A 263 -10.26 4.48 -7.60
C ASP A 263 -9.26 3.78 -6.67
N VAL A 264 -8.04 4.30 -6.62
CA VAL A 264 -6.96 3.75 -5.78
C VAL A 264 -7.20 4.06 -4.29
N ALA A 265 -8.07 5.01 -3.98
CA ALA A 265 -8.39 5.42 -2.62
C ALA A 265 -9.51 4.58 -1.97
N VAL A 266 -10.01 3.55 -2.65
CA VAL A 266 -11.19 2.76 -2.22
C VAL A 266 -11.02 2.16 -0.83
N ASP A 267 -9.83 1.69 -0.47
CA ASP A 267 -9.51 1.16 0.88
C ASP A 267 -9.79 2.17 2.01
N GLN A 268 -9.86 3.46 1.68
CA GLN A 268 -10.14 4.55 2.60
C GLN A 268 -11.50 5.22 2.31
N GLY A 269 -12.41 4.47 1.72
CA GLY A 269 -13.77 4.87 1.41
C GLY A 269 -13.95 5.51 0.04
N GLY A 270 -12.90 5.57 -0.78
CA GLY A 270 -12.94 6.08 -2.15
C GLY A 270 -13.09 7.60 -2.24
N CYS A 271 -12.66 8.17 -3.37
CA CYS A 271 -12.86 9.60 -3.67
C CYS A 271 -13.88 9.84 -4.79
N VAL A 272 -14.48 8.78 -5.32
CA VAL A 272 -15.56 8.79 -6.30
C VAL A 272 -16.84 8.27 -5.65
N ALA A 273 -17.94 8.99 -5.77
CA ALA A 273 -19.19 8.68 -5.07
C ALA A 273 -19.80 7.31 -5.45
N THR A 274 -19.52 6.84 -6.66
CA THR A 274 -20.05 5.59 -7.23
C THR A 274 -19.15 4.38 -6.97
N THR A 275 -17.94 4.55 -6.37
CA THR A 275 -17.04 3.43 -6.12
C THR A 275 -17.36 2.70 -4.82
N HIS A 276 -17.27 1.38 -4.89
CA HIS A 276 -17.24 0.47 -3.75
C HIS A 276 -16.15 -0.58 -3.99
N GLU A 277 -15.60 -1.12 -2.92
CA GLU A 277 -14.49 -2.06 -2.99
C GLU A 277 -14.85 -3.32 -3.77
N THR A 278 -13.96 -3.73 -4.67
CA THR A 278 -14.01 -4.95 -5.46
C THR A 278 -12.81 -5.86 -5.13
N SER A 279 -12.78 -7.07 -5.66
CA SER A 279 -11.70 -8.03 -5.48
C SER A 279 -10.92 -8.27 -6.77
N HIS A 280 -9.74 -8.88 -6.65
CA HIS A 280 -8.94 -9.26 -7.83
C HIS A 280 -9.66 -10.28 -8.73
N ASP A 281 -10.56 -11.12 -8.19
CA ASP A 281 -11.32 -12.11 -8.95
C ASP A 281 -12.49 -11.50 -9.72
N ALA A 282 -13.05 -10.38 -9.24
CA ALA A 282 -14.12 -9.61 -9.88
C ALA A 282 -13.78 -8.12 -9.81
N PRO A 283 -12.80 -7.65 -10.62
CA PRO A 283 -12.15 -6.36 -10.37
C PRO A 283 -12.97 -5.15 -10.83
N VAL A 284 -13.96 -5.33 -11.70
CA VAL A 284 -14.73 -4.25 -12.28
C VAL A 284 -16.22 -4.48 -12.22
N TYR A 285 -16.96 -3.40 -12.20
CA TYR A 285 -18.41 -3.35 -12.48
C TYR A 285 -18.71 -2.13 -13.33
N GLU A 286 -19.88 -2.12 -13.96
CA GLU A 286 -20.35 -1.02 -14.78
C GLU A 286 -21.47 -0.26 -14.06
N LEU A 287 -21.39 1.07 -14.05
CA LEU A 287 -22.44 1.95 -13.58
C LEU A 287 -22.46 3.22 -14.45
N HIS A 288 -23.63 3.66 -14.89
CA HIS A 288 -23.80 4.79 -15.81
C HIS A 288 -23.01 4.66 -17.14
N GLY A 289 -22.82 3.43 -17.65
CA GLY A 289 -22.00 3.18 -18.85
C GLY A 289 -20.49 3.33 -18.62
N VAL A 290 -20.03 3.49 -17.38
CA VAL A 290 -18.63 3.67 -16.99
C VAL A 290 -18.15 2.44 -16.23
N LEU A 291 -16.97 1.91 -16.60
CA LEU A 291 -16.33 0.82 -15.89
C LEU A 291 -15.62 1.32 -14.64
N HIS A 292 -15.89 0.69 -13.50
CA HIS A 292 -15.27 1.03 -12.21
C HIS A 292 -14.34 -0.10 -11.78
N TYR A 293 -13.03 0.18 -11.72
CA TYR A 293 -12.04 -0.66 -11.08
C TYR A 293 -11.73 -0.05 -9.70
N ALA A 294 -12.09 -0.77 -8.66
CA ALA A 294 -11.95 -0.31 -7.27
C ALA A 294 -11.47 -1.46 -6.37
N VAL A 295 -10.44 -2.17 -6.83
CA VAL A 295 -9.87 -3.32 -6.10
C VAL A 295 -9.12 -2.82 -4.87
N GLY A 296 -9.48 -3.34 -3.71
CA GLY A 296 -8.71 -3.16 -2.49
C GLY A 296 -7.33 -3.81 -2.61
N ASN A 297 -6.32 -3.20 -1.96
CA ASN A 297 -4.96 -3.73 -1.97
C ASN A 297 -4.38 -3.92 -3.39
N ILE A 298 -4.56 -2.93 -4.27
CA ILE A 298 -4.06 -2.93 -5.66
C ILE A 298 -2.61 -3.47 -5.80
N PRO A 299 -1.63 -3.15 -4.92
CA PRO A 299 -0.26 -3.66 -5.06
C PRO A 299 -0.14 -5.19 -5.02
N ALA A 300 -1.12 -5.91 -4.48
CA ALA A 300 -1.11 -7.36 -4.45
C ALA A 300 -1.28 -8.02 -5.83
N ALA A 301 -1.76 -7.28 -6.83
CA ALA A 301 -1.83 -7.74 -8.23
C ALA A 301 -0.45 -7.93 -8.89
N VAL A 302 0.59 -7.30 -8.36
CA VAL A 302 1.97 -7.40 -8.86
C VAL A 302 2.92 -7.79 -7.71
N PRO A 303 2.75 -8.98 -7.13
CA PRO A 303 3.38 -9.35 -5.88
C PRO A 303 4.90 -9.40 -5.97
N HIS A 304 5.48 -9.80 -7.09
CA HIS A 304 6.92 -9.78 -7.29
C HIS A 304 7.50 -8.37 -7.13
N THR A 305 6.97 -7.40 -7.88
CA THR A 305 7.42 -5.99 -7.80
C THR A 305 7.16 -5.43 -6.40
N SER A 306 5.99 -5.69 -5.84
CA SER A 306 5.58 -5.16 -4.54
C SER A 306 6.42 -5.72 -3.40
N THR A 307 6.82 -7.00 -3.45
CA THR A 307 7.71 -7.63 -2.48
C THR A 307 9.06 -6.94 -2.46
N TYR A 308 9.71 -6.77 -3.62
CA TYR A 308 11.00 -6.05 -3.68
C TYR A 308 10.88 -4.60 -3.24
N ALA A 309 9.86 -3.89 -3.71
CA ALA A 309 9.65 -2.50 -3.32
C ALA A 309 9.46 -2.32 -1.81
N LEU A 310 8.74 -3.25 -1.18
CA LEU A 310 8.50 -3.25 0.26
C LEU A 310 9.78 -3.61 1.03
N THR A 311 10.40 -4.73 0.70
CA THR A 311 11.56 -5.25 1.44
C THR A 311 12.77 -4.34 1.38
N ASN A 312 12.98 -3.62 0.27
CA ASN A 312 14.05 -2.63 0.15
C ASN A 312 13.98 -1.54 1.24
N VAL A 313 12.80 -1.23 1.74
CA VAL A 313 12.63 -0.19 2.77
C VAL A 313 12.38 -0.76 4.17
N THR A 314 11.85 -1.98 4.30
CA THR A 314 11.54 -2.57 5.62
C THR A 314 12.74 -3.28 6.24
N ILE A 315 13.60 -3.90 5.42
CA ILE A 315 14.74 -4.69 5.93
C ILE A 315 15.73 -3.87 6.77
N PRO A 316 16.12 -2.64 6.42
CA PRO A 316 16.97 -1.83 7.30
C PRO A 316 16.40 -1.67 8.72
N TYR A 317 15.09 -1.43 8.84
CA TYR A 317 14.43 -1.34 10.15
C TYR A 317 14.35 -2.71 10.86
N ALA A 318 14.12 -3.79 10.10
CA ALA A 318 14.14 -5.15 10.66
C ALA A 318 15.51 -5.51 11.24
N VAL A 319 16.60 -5.13 10.56
CA VAL A 319 17.99 -5.27 11.07
C VAL A 319 18.17 -4.51 12.37
N GLU A 320 17.72 -3.25 12.43
CA GLU A 320 17.80 -2.43 13.63
C GLU A 320 17.06 -3.06 14.82
N ILE A 321 15.82 -3.49 14.59
CA ILE A 321 14.99 -4.15 15.62
C ILE A 321 15.63 -5.47 16.07
N ALA A 322 16.10 -6.30 15.12
CA ALA A 322 16.70 -7.59 15.43
C ALA A 322 18.04 -7.48 16.18
N THR A 323 18.86 -6.49 15.81
CA THR A 323 20.21 -6.31 16.37
C THR A 323 20.19 -5.66 17.74
N LYS A 324 19.38 -4.62 17.93
CA LYS A 324 19.33 -3.82 19.15
C LYS A 324 18.25 -4.28 20.13
N GLY A 325 17.27 -5.03 19.63
CA GLY A 325 16.03 -5.29 20.37
C GLY A 325 15.08 -4.08 20.35
N PRO A 326 13.77 -4.30 20.62
CA PRO A 326 12.74 -3.28 20.50
C PRO A 326 13.00 -2.02 21.35
N ARG A 327 13.50 -2.20 22.57
CA ARG A 327 13.74 -1.10 23.50
C ARG A 327 14.79 -0.12 22.99
N GLU A 328 15.95 -0.64 22.61
CA GLU A 328 17.06 0.21 22.16
C GLU A 328 16.80 0.77 20.77
N ALA A 329 16.19 0.01 19.87
CA ALA A 329 15.78 0.47 18.55
C ALA A 329 14.83 1.68 18.63
N VAL A 330 13.80 1.61 19.47
CA VAL A 330 12.87 2.72 19.72
C VAL A 330 13.55 3.93 20.37
N ALA A 331 14.51 3.70 21.28
CA ALA A 331 15.22 4.79 21.96
C ALA A 331 16.17 5.55 21.01
N GLN A 332 16.73 4.87 20.01
CA GLN A 332 17.71 5.44 19.08
C GLN A 332 17.11 5.95 17.77
N ASP A 333 15.96 5.43 17.35
CA ASP A 333 15.26 5.83 16.12
C ASP A 333 13.85 6.34 16.40
N ALA A 334 13.67 7.66 16.24
CA ALA A 334 12.39 8.31 16.42
C ALA A 334 11.31 7.80 15.44
N ALA A 335 11.69 7.38 14.24
CA ALA A 335 10.74 6.81 13.28
C ALA A 335 10.25 5.43 13.74
N LEU A 336 11.12 4.58 14.27
CA LEU A 336 10.71 3.31 14.88
C LEU A 336 9.85 3.53 16.12
N ALA A 337 10.09 4.59 16.90
CA ALA A 337 9.23 4.94 18.04
C ALA A 337 7.79 5.21 17.60
N THR A 338 7.57 5.89 16.46
CA THR A 338 6.22 6.09 15.90
C THR A 338 5.63 4.78 15.32
N GLY A 339 6.49 3.87 14.87
CA GLY A 339 6.12 2.56 14.37
C GLY A 339 5.59 1.60 15.44
N LEU A 340 5.97 1.80 16.71
CA LEU A 340 5.52 0.92 17.80
C LEU A 340 4.01 1.13 18.04
N ASN A 341 3.23 0.08 17.86
CA ASN A 341 1.78 0.11 18.06
C ASN A 341 1.36 -0.57 19.36
N THR A 342 1.93 -1.73 19.69
CA THR A 342 1.66 -2.43 20.96
C THR A 342 2.97 -2.92 21.58
N ALA A 343 3.04 -2.96 22.90
CA ALA A 343 4.07 -3.68 23.65
C ALA A 343 3.57 -4.02 25.06
N MET A 344 3.93 -5.18 25.56
CA MET A 344 3.67 -5.61 26.95
C MET A 344 2.21 -5.39 27.40
N GLY A 345 1.24 -5.61 26.48
CA GLY A 345 -0.18 -5.46 26.75
C GLY A 345 -0.73 -4.02 26.69
N SER A 346 0.08 -3.05 26.27
CA SER A 346 -0.30 -1.65 26.18
C SER A 346 -0.25 -1.14 24.73
N LEU A 347 -1.10 -0.16 24.37
CA LEU A 347 -1.01 0.58 23.12
C LEU A 347 0.06 1.68 23.25
N ALA A 348 0.87 1.82 22.20
CA ALA A 348 1.90 2.85 22.12
C ALA A 348 1.57 3.95 21.10
N ASN A 349 0.68 3.69 20.12
CA ASN A 349 0.33 4.64 19.09
C ASN A 349 -0.97 5.38 19.43
N ALA A 350 -0.88 6.71 19.56
CA ALA A 350 -2.00 7.56 19.99
C ALA A 350 -3.18 7.55 19.00
N ALA A 351 -2.91 7.55 17.68
CA ALA A 351 -3.96 7.55 16.67
C ALA A 351 -4.73 6.22 16.64
N VAL A 352 -4.02 5.11 16.84
CA VAL A 352 -4.66 3.79 16.98
C VAL A 352 -5.50 3.73 18.25
N ALA A 353 -4.98 4.24 19.37
CA ALA A 353 -5.71 4.27 20.64
C ALA A 353 -6.99 5.10 20.56
N GLU A 354 -6.93 6.30 19.96
CA GLU A 354 -8.09 7.16 19.71
C GLU A 354 -9.15 6.43 18.86
N ALA A 355 -8.74 5.78 17.76
CA ALA A 355 -9.64 5.05 16.89
C ALA A 355 -10.33 3.86 17.58
N LEU A 356 -9.65 3.24 18.57
CA LEU A 356 -10.17 2.11 19.34
C LEU A 356 -10.91 2.54 20.63
N GLY A 357 -10.92 3.82 20.97
CA GLY A 357 -11.47 4.32 22.24
C GLY A 357 -10.69 3.86 23.47
N LEU A 358 -9.36 3.67 23.32
CA LEU A 358 -8.44 3.21 24.36
C LEU A 358 -7.39 4.30 24.68
N GLU A 359 -6.59 4.10 25.73
CA GLU A 359 -5.47 4.96 26.05
C GLU A 359 -4.17 4.43 25.47
N ALA A 360 -3.30 5.34 25.03
CA ALA A 360 -1.93 5.02 24.63
C ALA A 360 -0.95 5.49 25.71
N ALA A 361 0.10 4.71 25.91
CA ALA A 361 1.24 5.10 26.74
C ALA A 361 2.46 5.40 25.85
N ALA A 362 3.35 6.28 26.31
CA ALA A 362 4.55 6.58 25.55
C ALA A 362 5.43 5.34 25.38
N PRO A 363 6.03 5.12 24.20
CA PRO A 363 6.92 3.96 23.94
C PRO A 363 7.99 3.76 25.02
N SER A 364 8.62 4.85 25.50
CA SER A 364 9.62 4.82 26.56
C SER A 364 9.06 4.41 27.94
N ALA A 365 7.79 4.62 28.19
CA ALA A 365 7.16 4.20 29.45
C ALA A 365 6.78 2.71 29.42
N ILE A 366 6.53 2.15 28.23
CA ILE A 366 6.15 0.74 28.08
C ILE A 366 7.39 -0.15 28.03
N LEU A 367 8.42 0.24 27.27
CA LEU A 367 9.63 -0.58 27.07
C LEU A 367 10.70 -0.35 28.15
N GLY A 368 10.55 0.67 28.99
CA GLY A 368 11.41 0.95 30.15
C GLY A 368 12.67 1.72 29.81
#